data_894ede5a4b53ae082c7952e5e43f80e8
#
_entry.id   894ede5a4b53ae082c7952e5e43f80e8
#
_cell.length_a   1.000
_cell.length_b   1.000
_cell.length_c   1.000
_cell.angle_alpha   90.00
_cell.angle_beta   90.00
_cell.angle_gamma   90.00
#
_symmetry.space_group_name_H-M   'P 1'
#
loop_
_entity.id
_entity.type
_entity.pdbx_description
1 polymer ?
#
loop_
_entity_poly.entity_id
_entity_poly.type
_entity_poly.pdbx_seq_one_letter_code
_entity_poly.pdbx_strand_id
1 'polypeptide(L)'
;MNKKIGPLINLRLAILYYRLKDFDNALKVASLLENTRFADIGIIFTAEIFEKSLFDHEKAKKLYMRILDEYPSSIYAEPVRYHIRELQNITNS
;
A
#
# COMPACT_ATOMS: atom_id res chain seq x y z
N MET A 1 -24.78 1.53 3.54
CA MET A 1 -24.07 1.48 4.48
C MET A 1 -22.68 1.72 4.36
N ASN A 2 -21.92 0.87 3.78
CA ASN A 2 -20.51 1.07 3.77
C ASN A 2 -20.05 2.28 3.03
N LYS A 3 -20.76 2.70 2.02
CA LYS A 3 -20.37 3.88 1.30
C LYS A 3 -20.48 5.13 2.15
N LYS A 4 -21.11 5.03 3.32
CA LYS A 4 -21.17 6.15 4.22
C LYS A 4 -19.99 6.21 5.17
N ILE A 5 -19.17 5.16 5.17
CA ILE A 5 -17.96 5.16 5.96
C ILE A 5 -16.92 5.92 5.16
N GLY A 6 -16.40 7.01 5.73
CA GLY A 6 -15.44 7.83 5.03
C GLY A 6 -14.10 7.14 4.86
N PRO A 7 -13.30 7.62 3.89
CA PRO A 7 -12.01 6.99 3.62
C PRO A 7 -11.05 7.02 4.81
N LEU A 8 -11.16 8.01 5.68
CA LEU A 8 -10.30 8.05 6.88
C LEU A 8 -10.61 6.88 7.80
N ILE A 9 -11.89 6.54 7.95
CA ILE A 9 -12.29 5.41 8.78
C ILE A 9 -11.75 4.11 8.17
N ASN A 10 -11.85 3.97 6.85
CA ASN A 10 -11.32 2.79 6.19
C ASN A 10 -9.81 2.69 6.35
N LEU A 11 -9.11 3.81 6.28
CA LEU A 11 -7.66 3.80 6.49
C LEU A 11 -7.33 3.31 7.89
N ARG A 12 -8.02 3.84 8.90
CA ARG A 12 -7.78 3.43 10.28
C ARG A 12 -8.11 1.96 10.49
N LEU A 13 -9.17 1.50 9.84
CA LEU A 13 -9.57 0.10 9.97
C LEU A 13 -8.54 -0.82 9.34
N ALA A 14 -8.00 -0.44 8.19
CA ALA A 14 -6.95 -1.22 7.55
C ALA A 14 -5.73 -1.35 8.46
N ILE A 15 -5.35 -0.25 9.10
CA ILE A 15 -4.22 -0.24 10.02
C ILE A 15 -4.49 -1.15 11.22
N LEU A 16 -5.71 -1.11 11.74
CA LEU A 16 -6.09 -1.95 12.87
C LEU A 16 -5.98 -3.43 12.51
N TYR A 17 -6.54 -3.82 11.36
CA TYR A 17 -6.43 -5.21 10.91
C TYR A 17 -4.97 -5.62 10.75
N TYR A 18 -4.14 -4.72 10.22
CA TYR A 18 -2.73 -5.01 10.06
C TYR A 18 -2.07 -5.29 11.41
N ARG A 19 -2.39 -4.49 12.42
CA ARG A 19 -1.82 -4.68 13.76
C ARG A 19 -2.25 -6.00 14.37
N LEU A 20 -3.46 -6.45 14.01
CA LEU A 20 -3.97 -7.74 14.48
C LEU A 20 -3.43 -8.89 13.64
N LYS A 21 -2.61 -8.58 12.64
CA LYS A 21 -2.06 -9.55 11.70
C LYS A 21 -3.13 -10.25 10.87
N ASP A 22 -4.27 -9.60 10.74
CA ASP A 22 -5.36 -10.08 9.88
C ASP A 22 -5.16 -9.45 8.50
N PHE A 23 -4.22 -10.03 7.74
CA PHE A 23 -3.79 -9.42 6.49
C PHE A 23 -4.86 -9.49 5.42
N ASP A 24 -5.68 -10.53 5.42
CA ASP A 24 -6.76 -10.64 4.44
C ASP A 24 -7.73 -9.47 4.56
N ASN A 25 -8.17 -9.17 5.77
CA ASN A 25 -9.07 -8.07 5.99
C ASN A 25 -8.38 -6.73 5.80
N ALA A 26 -7.11 -6.63 6.19
CA ALA A 26 -6.35 -5.40 5.97
C ALA A 26 -6.30 -5.07 4.48
N LEU A 27 -6.03 -6.08 3.63
CA LEU A 27 -5.98 -5.88 2.19
C LEU A 27 -7.34 -5.51 1.61
N LYS A 28 -8.41 -6.15 2.09
CA LYS A 28 -9.75 -5.85 1.62
C LYS A 28 -10.12 -4.40 1.91
N VAL A 29 -9.85 -3.96 3.13
CA VAL A 29 -10.22 -2.60 3.52
C VAL A 29 -9.34 -1.58 2.81
N ALA A 30 -8.05 -1.88 2.65
CA ALA A 30 -7.16 -0.99 1.92
C ALA A 30 -7.64 -0.77 0.48
N SER A 31 -8.22 -1.80 -0.15
CA SER A 31 -8.72 -1.67 -1.51
C SER A 31 -9.88 -0.69 -1.61
N LEU A 32 -10.58 -0.44 -0.52
CA LEU A 32 -11.68 0.53 -0.51
C LEU A 32 -11.18 1.97 -0.62
N LEU A 33 -9.87 2.19 -0.45
CA LEU A 33 -9.29 3.52 -0.57
C LEU A 33 -9.04 3.92 -2.02
N GLU A 34 -9.21 3.00 -2.96
CA GLU A 34 -9.08 3.28 -4.38
C GLU A 34 -10.04 4.41 -4.73
N ASN A 35 -9.61 5.32 -5.58
CA ASN A 35 -10.42 6.47 -6.01
C ASN A 35 -10.79 7.44 -4.88
N THR A 36 -10.11 7.38 -3.77
CA THR A 36 -10.28 8.36 -2.70
C THR A 36 -9.00 9.16 -2.56
N ARG A 37 -9.02 10.20 -1.72
CA ARG A 37 -7.82 11.01 -1.48
C ARG A 37 -6.71 10.24 -0.78
N PHE A 38 -7.00 9.05 -0.29
CA PHE A 38 -6.00 8.19 0.35
C PHE A 38 -5.57 7.03 -0.54
N ALA A 39 -5.85 7.12 -1.84
CA ALA A 39 -5.53 6.02 -2.75
C ALA A 39 -4.05 5.68 -2.74
N ASP A 40 -3.18 6.70 -2.73
CA ASP A 40 -1.74 6.46 -2.71
C ASP A 40 -1.32 5.77 -1.41
N ILE A 41 -1.87 6.18 -0.28
CA ILE A 41 -1.57 5.54 0.99
C ILE A 41 -2.05 4.08 0.96
N GLY A 42 -3.24 3.84 0.40
CA GLY A 42 -3.77 2.48 0.30
C GLY A 42 -2.86 1.57 -0.51
N ILE A 43 -2.33 2.07 -1.62
CA ILE A 43 -1.42 1.29 -2.46
C ILE A 43 -0.12 0.99 -1.71
N ILE A 44 0.45 2.01 -1.04
CA ILE A 44 1.69 1.82 -0.28
C ILE A 44 1.48 0.81 0.84
N PHE A 45 0.37 0.93 1.55
CA PHE A 45 0.05 0.03 2.64
C PHE A 45 -0.05 -1.42 2.15
N THR A 46 -0.74 -1.61 1.02
CA THR A 46 -0.87 -2.93 0.40
C THR A 46 0.51 -3.45 -0.01
N ALA A 47 1.34 -2.59 -0.60
CA ALA A 47 2.68 -2.98 -1.01
C ALA A 47 3.51 -3.45 0.19
N GLU A 48 3.41 -2.73 1.30
CA GLU A 48 4.17 -3.10 2.50
C GLU A 48 3.73 -4.44 3.07
N ILE A 49 2.44 -4.73 3.00
CA ILE A 49 1.95 -6.04 3.45
C ILE A 49 2.55 -7.14 2.60
N PHE A 50 2.55 -6.97 1.27
CA PHE A 50 3.13 -7.99 0.40
C PHE A 50 4.63 -8.12 0.63
N GLU A 51 5.32 -7.02 0.86
CA GLU A 51 6.76 -7.06 1.05
C GLU A 51 7.15 -7.71 2.39
N LYS A 52 6.55 -7.22 3.48
CA LYS A 52 7.06 -7.51 4.81
C LYS A 52 6.35 -8.65 5.51
N SER A 53 5.10 -8.91 5.13
CA SER A 53 4.31 -9.93 5.80
C SER A 53 4.09 -11.17 4.94
N LEU A 54 3.95 -10.99 3.64
CA LEU A 54 3.71 -12.09 2.72
C LEU A 54 4.95 -12.46 1.91
N PHE A 55 6.01 -11.67 2.02
CA PHE A 55 7.29 -11.89 1.36
C PHE A 55 7.20 -12.04 -0.16
N ASP A 56 6.24 -11.33 -0.75
CA ASP A 56 6.09 -11.30 -2.21
C ASP A 56 6.66 -9.99 -2.72
N HIS A 57 7.99 -9.98 -2.92
CA HIS A 57 8.70 -8.75 -3.30
C HIS A 57 8.35 -8.29 -4.71
N GLU A 58 8.06 -9.22 -5.62
CA GLU A 58 7.71 -8.84 -6.98
C GLU A 58 6.38 -8.08 -7.01
N LYS A 59 5.39 -8.59 -6.28
CA LYS A 59 4.11 -7.92 -6.23
C LYS A 59 4.21 -6.59 -5.52
N ALA A 60 5.00 -6.54 -4.45
CA ALA A 60 5.23 -5.29 -3.72
C ALA A 60 5.86 -4.25 -4.63
N LYS A 61 6.86 -4.64 -5.40
CA LYS A 61 7.53 -3.71 -6.30
C LYS A 61 6.58 -3.14 -7.33
N LYS A 62 5.72 -3.98 -7.90
CA LYS A 62 4.74 -3.51 -8.88
C LYS A 62 3.81 -2.47 -8.28
N LEU A 63 3.38 -2.69 -7.05
CA LEU A 63 2.50 -1.74 -6.37
C LEU A 63 3.20 -0.42 -6.07
N TYR A 64 4.46 -0.49 -5.63
CA TYR A 64 5.23 0.73 -5.41
C TYR A 64 5.40 1.50 -6.73
N MET A 65 5.62 0.80 -7.83
CA MET A 65 5.78 1.46 -9.12
C MET A 65 4.49 2.15 -9.57
N ARG A 66 3.33 1.64 -9.15
CA ARG A 66 2.06 2.33 -9.44
C ARG A 66 2.04 3.73 -8.85
N ILE A 67 2.68 3.93 -7.69
CA ILE A 67 2.75 5.26 -7.09
C ILE A 67 3.46 6.23 -8.03
N LEU A 68 4.58 5.79 -8.62
CA LEU A 68 5.35 6.65 -9.52
C LEU A 68 4.59 6.93 -10.81
N ASP A 69 3.83 5.94 -11.29
CA ASP A 69 3.09 6.07 -12.56
C ASP A 69 1.79 6.85 -12.40
N GLU A 70 1.03 6.56 -11.36
CA GLU A 70 -0.32 7.10 -11.22
C GLU A 70 -0.41 8.27 -10.26
N TYR A 71 0.54 8.38 -9.34
CA TYR A 71 0.51 9.43 -8.33
C TYR A 71 1.87 10.12 -8.20
N PRO A 72 2.41 10.63 -9.34
CA PRO A 72 3.77 11.21 -9.30
C PRO A 72 3.89 12.45 -8.44
N SER A 73 2.76 13.10 -8.14
CA SER A 73 2.76 14.29 -7.28
C SER A 73 2.58 13.97 -5.81
N SER A 74 2.44 12.70 -5.47
CA SER A 74 2.29 12.30 -4.08
C SER A 74 3.55 12.64 -3.29
N ILE A 75 3.36 13.03 -2.03
CA ILE A 75 4.50 13.28 -1.15
C ILE A 75 5.27 11.99 -0.89
N TYR A 76 4.68 10.84 -1.20
CA TYR A 76 5.33 9.55 -1.01
C TYR A 76 6.13 9.10 -2.23
N ALA A 77 6.05 9.83 -3.35
CA ALA A 77 6.69 9.39 -4.59
C ALA A 77 8.20 9.25 -4.44
N GLU A 78 8.87 10.24 -3.83
CA GLU A 78 10.33 10.17 -3.67
C GLU A 78 10.76 9.07 -2.72
N PRO A 79 10.19 8.96 -1.52
CA PRO A 79 10.54 7.82 -0.66
C PRO A 79 10.32 6.48 -1.32
N VAL A 80 9.24 6.34 -2.10
CA VAL A 80 8.95 5.10 -2.80
C VAL A 80 10.01 4.80 -3.86
N ARG A 81 10.48 5.84 -4.57
CA ARG A 81 11.52 5.66 -5.59
C ARG A 81 12.78 5.08 -4.96
N TYR A 82 13.19 5.61 -3.81
CA TYR A 82 14.35 5.06 -3.10
C TYR A 82 14.10 3.63 -2.66
N HIS A 83 12.91 3.36 -2.16
CA HIS A 83 12.60 2.02 -1.66
C HIS A 83 12.61 0.98 -2.78
N ILE A 84 12.14 1.37 -3.97
CA ILE A 84 12.18 0.47 -5.12
C ILE A 84 13.64 0.09 -5.43
N ARG A 85 14.56 1.05 -5.34
CA ARG A 85 15.98 0.76 -5.58
C ARG A 85 16.51 -0.24 -4.56
N GLU A 86 16.10 -0.08 -3.30
CA GLU A 86 16.53 -1.02 -2.26
C GLU A 86 16.01 -2.42 -2.55
N LEU A 87 14.74 -2.53 -2.97
CA LEU A 87 14.17 -3.82 -3.32
C LEU A 87 14.88 -4.45 -4.51
N GLN A 88 15.24 -3.65 -5.51
CA GLN A 88 15.96 -4.15 -6.66
C GLN A 88 17.33 -4.67 -6.27
N ASN A 89 18.02 -3.99 -5.37
CA ASN A 89 19.33 -4.44 -4.90
C ASN A 89 19.21 -5.78 -4.17
N ILE A 90 18.17 -5.95 -3.39
CA ILE A 90 17.96 -7.21 -2.67
C ILE A 90 17.67 -8.34 -3.64
N THR A 91 16.79 -8.09 -4.61
CA THR A 91 16.36 -9.15 -5.53
C THR A 91 17.41 -9.47 -6.58
N ASN A 92 18.33 -8.54 -6.85
CA ASN A 92 19.37 -8.76 -7.85
C ASN A 92 20.69 -9.26 -7.26
N SER A 93 20.77 -9.35 -5.95
CA SER A 93 21.98 -9.90 -5.31
C SER A 93 21.84 -11.39 -4.96
#